data_bdca72aae1fed94295e5ee357689e90e
#
_entry.id   bdca72aae1fed94295e5ee357689e90e
#
_cell.length_a   1.000
_cell.length_b   1.000
_cell.length_c   1.000
_cell.angle_alpha   90.00
_cell.angle_beta   90.00
_cell.angle_gamma   90.00
#
_symmetry.space_group_name_H-M   'P 1'
#
loop_
_entity.id
_entity.type
_entity.pdbx_description
1 polymer ?
#
loop_
_entity_poly.entity_id
_entity_poly.type
_entity_poly.pdbx_seq_one_letter_code
_entity_poly.pdbx_strand_id
1 'polypeptide(L)'
;ICIIDNTFTSPWGCQPLALGADLVIHSTTKYLGGHSDIIGGAVVGSREHIENIFHRKVHFGGSADPNSCFLLERGMRTLHVRMPKICDNAAELAKRLENHPMIERVNHPTLESHPQYEVAQRIMPRGTGMIGFVVKGGDDAALAFMRGLKMIYEATSLGGVESLVECPFNSSHMMIPEDVRYAAGLVPGYVRMSIGICLLYTSPSPRDP
;
A
#
# COMPACT_ATOMS: atom_id res chain seq x y z
N ILE A 1 15.60 20.34 -0.76
CA ILE A 1 15.65 18.89 -0.97
C ILE A 1 14.21 18.37 -0.93
N CYS A 2 13.77 17.73 -2.01
CA CYS A 2 12.49 17.07 -2.13
C CYS A 2 12.67 15.57 -1.88
N ILE A 3 11.99 15.04 -0.86
CA ILE A 3 12.07 13.62 -0.49
C ILE A 3 10.68 13.02 -0.65
N ILE A 4 10.56 11.95 -1.42
CA ILE A 4 9.28 11.26 -1.69
C ILE A 4 9.32 9.86 -1.10
N ASP A 5 8.37 9.54 -0.24
CA ASP A 5 8.09 8.15 0.14
C ASP A 5 7.25 7.50 -0.97
N ASN A 6 7.88 6.58 -1.69
CA ASN A 6 7.27 5.88 -2.84
C ASN A 6 6.88 4.43 -2.51
N THR A 7 6.68 4.14 -1.23
CA THR A 7 6.37 2.79 -0.76
C THR A 7 5.11 2.22 -1.43
N PHE A 8 4.05 3.02 -1.61
CA PHE A 8 2.73 2.53 -2.07
C PHE A 8 2.64 2.25 -3.56
N THR A 9 3.54 2.82 -4.37
CA THR A 9 3.56 2.59 -5.82
C THR A 9 4.72 1.73 -6.27
N SER A 10 5.76 1.63 -5.43
CA SER A 10 7.05 1.01 -5.76
C SER A 10 7.74 1.68 -6.96
N PRO A 11 8.99 1.35 -7.30
CA PRO A 11 9.65 1.88 -8.50
C PRO A 11 8.98 1.44 -9.81
N TRP A 12 8.12 0.43 -9.76
CA TRP A 12 7.36 -0.02 -10.92
C TRP A 12 6.21 0.94 -11.27
N GLY A 13 5.49 1.45 -10.27
CA GLY A 13 4.31 2.30 -10.48
C GLY A 13 4.62 3.78 -10.65
N CYS A 14 5.66 4.27 -9.98
CA CYS A 14 6.10 5.67 -10.04
C CYS A 14 7.61 5.77 -9.90
N GLN A 15 8.22 6.70 -10.62
CA GLN A 15 9.66 6.98 -10.57
C GLN A 15 9.93 8.43 -10.19
N PRO A 16 9.85 8.80 -8.90
CA PRO A 16 9.91 10.19 -8.46
C PRO A 16 11.23 10.90 -8.80
N LEU A 17 12.37 10.21 -8.88
CA LEU A 17 13.64 10.82 -9.33
C LEU A 17 13.54 11.36 -10.76
N ALA A 18 12.85 10.64 -11.65
CA ALA A 18 12.62 11.11 -13.01
C ALA A 18 11.65 12.30 -13.10
N LEU A 19 10.88 12.52 -12.02
CA LEU A 19 9.94 13.65 -11.86
C LEU A 19 10.55 14.83 -11.10
N GLY A 20 11.84 14.78 -10.74
CA GLY A 20 12.57 15.87 -10.11
C GLY A 20 12.71 15.78 -8.58
N ALA A 21 12.38 14.66 -7.97
CA ALA A 21 12.72 14.44 -6.56
C ALA A 21 14.23 14.25 -6.37
N ASP A 22 14.78 14.70 -5.24
CA ASP A 22 16.19 14.53 -4.88
C ASP A 22 16.45 13.15 -4.26
N LEU A 23 15.51 12.68 -3.44
CA LEU A 23 15.58 11.40 -2.73
C LEU A 23 14.26 10.68 -2.79
N VAL A 24 14.31 9.36 -2.87
CA VAL A 24 13.16 8.48 -2.77
C VAL A 24 13.37 7.47 -1.64
N ILE A 25 12.36 7.35 -0.79
CA ILE A 25 12.34 6.39 0.32
C ILE A 25 11.36 5.26 -0.03
N HIS A 26 11.70 4.06 0.37
CA HIS A 26 10.84 2.89 0.33
C HIS A 26 10.90 2.14 1.66
N SER A 27 9.75 1.77 2.20
CA SER A 27 9.68 0.67 3.14
C SER A 27 9.87 -0.64 2.36
N THR A 28 11.01 -1.29 2.54
CA THR A 28 11.28 -2.59 1.90
C THR A 28 10.43 -3.71 2.48
N THR A 29 9.87 -3.50 3.67
CA THR A 29 8.85 -4.34 4.33
C THR A 29 7.63 -4.60 3.43
N LYS A 30 7.32 -3.67 2.51
CA LYS A 30 6.10 -3.63 1.71
C LYS A 30 6.32 -4.29 0.34
N TYR A 31 5.90 -3.65 -0.75
CA TYR A 31 5.95 -4.21 -2.10
C TYR A 31 7.33 -4.68 -2.56
N LEU A 32 8.42 -4.05 -2.11
CA LEU A 32 9.78 -4.47 -2.51
C LEU A 32 10.11 -5.87 -2.00
N GLY A 33 9.90 -6.14 -0.72
CA GLY A 33 9.98 -7.49 -0.14
C GLY A 33 8.84 -8.38 -0.67
N GLY A 34 7.60 -7.93 -0.46
CA GLY A 34 6.39 -8.48 -1.07
C GLY A 34 5.91 -9.81 -0.52
N HIS A 35 6.52 -10.34 0.55
CA HIS A 35 6.21 -11.65 1.12
C HIS A 35 5.97 -11.61 2.63
N SER A 36 5.85 -10.41 3.22
CA SER A 36 5.56 -10.19 4.65
C SER A 36 6.58 -10.83 5.61
N ASP A 37 7.83 -10.99 5.17
CA ASP A 37 8.89 -11.75 5.84
C ASP A 37 10.13 -10.90 6.19
N ILE A 38 10.13 -9.61 5.86
CA ILE A 38 11.22 -8.68 6.17
C ILE A 38 10.71 -7.35 6.74
N ILE A 39 11.54 -6.71 7.55
CA ILE A 39 11.37 -5.32 7.99
C ILE A 39 12.60 -4.53 7.56
N GLY A 40 12.39 -3.41 6.87
CA GLY A 40 13.51 -2.58 6.45
C GLY A 40 13.10 -1.38 5.60
N GLY A 41 14.11 -0.60 5.22
CA GLY A 41 13.96 0.58 4.40
C GLY A 41 15.09 0.72 3.38
N ALA A 42 14.82 1.44 2.31
CA ALA A 42 15.81 1.82 1.31
C ALA A 42 15.67 3.29 0.94
N VAL A 43 16.78 3.93 0.68
CA VAL A 43 16.86 5.31 0.17
C VAL A 43 17.62 5.30 -1.15
N VAL A 44 17.08 5.99 -2.14
CA VAL A 44 17.65 6.11 -3.49
C VAL A 44 17.78 7.58 -3.84
N GLY A 45 18.91 7.97 -4.47
CA GLY A 45 19.16 9.34 -4.88
C GLY A 45 20.53 9.48 -5.55
N SER A 46 21.00 10.73 -5.69
CA SER A 46 22.34 11.00 -6.23
C SER A 46 23.43 10.42 -5.32
N ARG A 47 24.60 10.16 -5.90
CA ARG A 47 25.77 9.69 -5.13
C ARG A 47 26.09 10.60 -3.95
N GLU A 48 26.07 11.91 -4.14
CA GLU A 48 26.36 12.91 -3.11
C GLU A 48 25.42 12.77 -1.91
N HIS A 49 24.11 12.69 -2.15
CA HIS A 49 23.12 12.53 -1.10
C HIS A 49 23.26 11.19 -0.38
N ILE A 50 23.50 10.13 -1.12
CA ILE A 50 23.63 8.77 -0.55
C ILE A 50 24.91 8.64 0.27
N GLU A 51 26.04 9.22 -0.12
CA GLU A 51 27.27 9.23 0.69
C GLU A 51 27.04 9.91 2.04
N ASN A 52 26.36 11.05 2.08
CA ASN A 52 26.02 11.73 3.32
C ASN A 52 25.11 10.88 4.24
N ILE A 53 24.11 10.20 3.66
CA ILE A 53 23.23 9.29 4.40
C ILE A 53 24.02 8.07 4.90
N PHE A 54 24.90 7.51 4.06
CA PHE A 54 25.72 6.36 4.41
C PHE A 54 26.61 6.62 5.62
N HIS A 55 27.30 7.77 5.65
CA HIS A 55 28.13 8.16 6.79
C HIS A 55 27.30 8.22 8.09
N ARG A 56 26.11 8.83 8.05
CA ARG A 56 25.23 8.88 9.20
C ARG A 56 24.76 7.49 9.62
N LYS A 57 24.39 6.64 8.66
CA LYS A 57 23.98 5.25 8.92
C LYS A 57 25.08 4.46 9.65
N VAL A 58 26.34 4.63 9.26
CA VAL A 58 27.48 3.96 9.91
C VAL A 58 27.62 4.38 11.37
N HIS A 59 27.41 5.68 11.67
CA HIS A 59 27.55 6.20 13.03
C HIS A 59 26.35 5.89 13.94
N PHE A 60 25.14 5.91 13.40
CA PHE A 60 23.91 5.72 14.19
C PHE A 60 23.37 4.28 14.16
N GLY A 61 23.93 3.42 13.34
CA GLY A 61 23.42 2.08 13.11
C GLY A 61 22.29 2.06 12.05
N GLY A 62 21.43 1.04 12.09
CA GLY A 62 20.35 0.89 11.11
C GLY A 62 20.78 0.19 9.82
N SER A 63 21.88 -0.55 9.85
CA SER A 63 22.25 -1.45 8.75
C SER A 63 21.35 -2.66 8.72
N ALA A 64 20.85 -3.00 7.52
CA ALA A 64 20.10 -4.23 7.33
C ALA A 64 20.99 -5.45 7.54
N ASP A 65 20.44 -6.50 8.11
CA ASP A 65 21.15 -7.77 8.25
C ASP A 65 21.25 -8.53 6.90
N PRO A 66 22.23 -9.42 6.73
CA PRO A 66 22.45 -10.14 5.47
C PRO A 66 21.26 -10.99 5.01
N ASN A 67 20.50 -11.59 5.92
CA ASN A 67 19.34 -12.41 5.58
C ASN A 67 18.20 -11.54 5.03
N SER A 68 17.91 -10.42 5.69
CA SER A 68 16.94 -9.44 5.17
C SER A 68 17.34 -8.91 3.79
N CYS A 69 18.63 -8.66 3.55
CA CYS A 69 19.13 -8.24 2.24
C CYS A 69 18.92 -9.33 1.18
N PHE A 70 19.19 -10.59 1.52
CA PHE A 70 18.96 -11.73 0.62
C PHE A 70 17.48 -11.89 0.27
N LEU A 71 16.60 -11.85 1.27
CA LEU A 71 15.14 -11.95 1.06
C LEU A 71 14.61 -10.78 0.24
N LEU A 72 15.11 -9.56 0.50
CA LEU A 72 14.75 -8.38 -0.29
C LEU A 72 15.15 -8.54 -1.75
N GLU A 73 16.40 -8.93 -2.03
CA GLU A 73 16.86 -9.17 -3.40
C GLU A 73 15.99 -10.22 -4.09
N ARG A 74 15.69 -11.33 -3.40
CA ARG A 74 14.82 -12.38 -3.91
C ARG A 74 13.41 -11.85 -4.19
N GLY A 75 12.82 -11.07 -3.29
CA GLY A 75 11.50 -10.46 -3.44
C GLY A 75 11.43 -9.52 -4.64
N MET A 76 12.44 -8.68 -4.83
CA MET A 76 12.50 -7.74 -5.95
C MET A 76 12.54 -8.43 -7.33
N ARG A 77 13.07 -9.64 -7.43
CA ARG A 77 13.11 -10.41 -8.70
C ARG A 77 11.73 -10.69 -9.29
N THR A 78 10.68 -10.69 -8.45
CA THR A 78 9.28 -10.90 -8.88
C THR A 78 8.44 -9.62 -8.88
N LEU A 79 9.01 -8.47 -8.54
CA LEU A 79 8.29 -7.21 -8.42
C LEU A 79 7.52 -6.87 -9.73
N HIS A 80 8.18 -7.02 -10.87
CA HIS A 80 7.62 -6.72 -12.19
C HIS A 80 6.47 -7.65 -12.61
N VAL A 81 6.29 -8.78 -11.93
CA VAL A 81 5.16 -9.71 -12.14
C VAL A 81 4.05 -9.46 -11.11
N ARG A 82 4.44 -9.18 -9.85
CA ARG A 82 3.49 -8.96 -8.76
C ARG A 82 2.74 -7.64 -8.89
N MET A 83 3.46 -6.53 -9.13
CA MET A 83 2.85 -5.20 -9.16
C MET A 83 1.77 -5.05 -10.24
N PRO A 84 1.97 -5.46 -11.51
CA PRO A 84 0.90 -5.44 -12.50
C PRO A 84 -0.36 -6.14 -12.01
N LYS A 85 -0.22 -7.37 -11.49
CA LYS A 85 -1.36 -8.16 -11.04
C LYS A 85 -2.08 -7.54 -9.83
N ILE A 86 -1.32 -7.04 -8.87
CA ILE A 86 -1.84 -6.33 -7.70
C ILE A 86 -2.64 -5.09 -8.12
N CYS A 87 -2.07 -4.24 -8.98
CA CYS A 87 -2.71 -3.02 -9.43
C CYS A 87 -3.96 -3.30 -10.28
N ASP A 88 -3.92 -4.29 -11.17
CA ASP A 88 -5.07 -4.68 -11.97
C ASP A 88 -6.21 -5.22 -11.09
N ASN A 89 -5.89 -6.05 -10.10
CA ASN A 89 -6.87 -6.54 -9.12
C ASN A 89 -7.47 -5.39 -8.31
N ALA A 90 -6.63 -4.44 -7.85
CA ALA A 90 -7.10 -3.30 -7.07
C ALA A 90 -7.99 -2.37 -7.89
N ALA A 91 -7.62 -2.05 -9.13
CA ALA A 91 -8.42 -1.21 -10.01
C ALA A 91 -9.79 -1.83 -10.33
N GLU A 92 -9.83 -3.13 -10.60
CA GLU A 92 -11.10 -3.84 -10.85
C GLU A 92 -11.98 -3.89 -9.60
N LEU A 93 -11.41 -4.18 -8.43
CA LEU A 93 -12.16 -4.19 -7.18
C LEU A 93 -12.66 -2.78 -6.83
N ALA A 94 -11.85 -1.75 -7.03
CA ALA A 94 -12.25 -0.37 -6.77
C ALA A 94 -13.48 0.03 -7.60
N LYS A 95 -13.52 -0.34 -8.90
CA LYS A 95 -14.70 -0.12 -9.77
C LYS A 95 -15.95 -0.85 -9.28
N ARG A 96 -15.80 -2.09 -8.81
CA ARG A 96 -16.93 -2.86 -8.26
C ARG A 96 -17.44 -2.24 -6.98
N LEU A 97 -16.55 -1.81 -6.09
CA LEU A 97 -16.91 -1.14 -4.83
C LEU A 97 -17.61 0.19 -5.09
N GLU A 98 -17.13 0.99 -6.04
CA GLU A 98 -17.74 2.29 -6.40
C GLU A 98 -19.20 2.15 -6.83
N ASN A 99 -19.55 1.04 -7.47
CA ASN A 99 -20.92 0.75 -7.91
C ASN A 99 -21.76 -0.01 -6.89
N HIS A 100 -21.23 -0.31 -5.69
CA HIS A 100 -21.94 -1.09 -4.70
C HIS A 100 -22.84 -0.20 -3.83
N PRO A 101 -24.15 -0.55 -3.64
CA PRO A 101 -25.12 0.30 -2.95
C PRO A 101 -24.78 0.63 -1.49
N MET A 102 -24.02 -0.24 -0.82
CA MET A 102 -23.57 -0.05 0.56
C MET A 102 -22.26 0.74 0.70
N ILE A 103 -21.65 1.13 -0.39
CA ILE A 103 -20.43 1.96 -0.38
C ILE A 103 -20.82 3.40 -0.65
N GLU A 104 -20.29 4.31 0.17
CA GLU A 104 -20.52 5.74 0.06
C GLU A 104 -19.52 6.38 -0.90
N ARG A 105 -18.24 6.01 -0.77
CA ARG A 105 -17.11 6.57 -1.51
C ARG A 105 -15.98 5.57 -1.62
N VAL A 106 -15.27 5.59 -2.74
CA VAL A 106 -14.02 4.84 -2.95
C VAL A 106 -12.89 5.78 -3.27
N ASN A 107 -11.75 5.60 -2.63
CA ASN A 107 -10.50 6.32 -2.90
C ASN A 107 -9.53 5.35 -3.59
N HIS A 108 -9.44 5.46 -4.90
CA HIS A 108 -8.43 4.78 -5.70
C HIS A 108 -8.02 5.64 -6.90
N PRO A 109 -6.71 5.82 -7.17
CA PRO A 109 -6.23 6.80 -8.15
C PRO A 109 -6.57 6.48 -9.61
N THR A 110 -7.08 5.29 -9.91
CA THR A 110 -7.53 4.92 -11.26
C THR A 110 -9.01 5.21 -11.53
N LEU A 111 -9.76 5.65 -10.52
CA LEU A 111 -11.16 6.02 -10.68
C LEU A 111 -11.28 7.48 -11.17
N GLU A 112 -12.12 7.73 -12.15
CA GLU A 112 -12.39 9.09 -12.64
C GLU A 112 -13.03 9.99 -11.57
N SER A 113 -13.72 9.40 -10.62
CA SER A 113 -14.28 10.09 -9.45
C SER A 113 -13.23 10.56 -8.43
N HIS A 114 -11.98 10.09 -8.55
CA HIS A 114 -10.92 10.49 -7.63
C HIS A 114 -10.52 11.97 -7.85
N PRO A 115 -10.48 12.80 -6.78
CA PRO A 115 -10.24 14.25 -6.92
C PRO A 115 -8.95 14.63 -7.64
N GLN A 116 -7.95 13.74 -7.64
CA GLN A 116 -6.64 13.93 -8.28
C GLN A 116 -6.41 12.97 -9.45
N TYR A 117 -7.47 12.50 -10.09
CA TYR A 117 -7.37 11.53 -11.20
C TYR A 117 -6.39 11.97 -12.29
N GLU A 118 -6.53 13.19 -12.79
CA GLU A 118 -5.66 13.78 -13.82
C GLU A 118 -4.17 13.74 -13.45
N VAL A 119 -3.86 14.07 -12.18
CA VAL A 119 -2.48 14.01 -11.68
C VAL A 119 -2.00 12.57 -11.58
N ALA A 120 -2.84 11.69 -11.04
CA ALA A 120 -2.53 10.27 -10.92
C ALA A 120 -2.23 9.62 -12.26
N GLN A 121 -3.01 9.94 -13.30
CA GLN A 121 -2.79 9.42 -14.66
C GLN A 121 -1.42 9.84 -15.25
N ARG A 122 -0.88 11.00 -14.85
CA ARG A 122 0.46 11.44 -15.31
C ARG A 122 1.61 10.77 -14.59
N ILE A 123 1.49 10.52 -13.28
CA ILE A 123 2.62 10.08 -12.45
C ILE A 123 2.56 8.61 -12.04
N MET A 124 1.36 8.01 -11.99
CA MET A 124 1.12 6.62 -11.58
C MET A 124 -0.13 6.03 -12.26
N PRO A 125 -0.14 5.93 -13.59
CA PRO A 125 -1.36 5.59 -14.36
C PRO A 125 -1.93 4.21 -14.05
N ARG A 126 -1.11 3.32 -13.52
CA ARG A 126 -1.55 1.98 -13.08
C ARG A 126 -2.08 1.95 -11.65
N GLY A 127 -2.05 3.08 -10.94
CA GLY A 127 -2.50 3.19 -9.55
C GLY A 127 -1.60 2.44 -8.57
N THR A 128 -2.22 1.83 -7.59
CA THR A 128 -1.57 1.13 -6.48
C THR A 128 -2.40 -0.08 -6.07
N GLY A 129 -1.83 -0.97 -5.26
CA GLY A 129 -2.57 -2.07 -4.64
C GLY A 129 -3.43 -1.65 -3.43
N MET A 130 -3.45 -0.36 -3.08
CA MET A 130 -4.20 0.15 -1.93
C MET A 130 -5.55 0.70 -2.36
N ILE A 131 -6.62 0.31 -1.65
CA ILE A 131 -7.96 0.85 -1.82
C ILE A 131 -8.43 1.38 -0.45
N GLY A 132 -8.91 2.62 -0.41
CA GLY A 132 -9.67 3.16 0.71
C GLY A 132 -11.12 3.34 0.30
N PHE A 133 -12.07 3.01 1.18
CA PHE A 133 -13.49 3.23 0.91
C PHE A 133 -14.27 3.42 2.19
N VAL A 134 -15.47 3.97 2.10
CA VAL A 134 -16.37 4.22 3.22
C VAL A 134 -17.61 3.35 3.06
N VAL A 135 -17.89 2.54 4.09
CA VAL A 135 -19.11 1.71 4.19
C VAL A 135 -20.22 2.53 4.81
N LYS A 136 -21.39 2.54 4.20
CA LYS A 136 -22.59 3.19 4.77
C LYS A 136 -23.00 2.50 6.06
N GLY A 137 -23.33 3.29 7.09
CA GLY A 137 -23.69 2.78 8.41
C GLY A 137 -22.56 2.87 9.44
N GLY A 138 -21.46 3.54 9.09
CA GLY A 138 -20.38 3.88 10.03
C GLY A 138 -19.52 2.69 10.44
N ASP A 139 -18.86 2.82 11.59
CA ASP A 139 -17.83 1.89 12.05
C ASP A 139 -18.37 0.47 12.33
N ASP A 140 -19.58 0.35 12.87
CA ASP A 140 -20.19 -0.96 13.09
C ASP A 140 -20.43 -1.72 11.79
N ALA A 141 -20.86 -1.03 10.73
CA ALA A 141 -21.04 -1.62 9.41
C ALA A 141 -19.72 -2.01 8.77
N ALA A 142 -18.67 -1.20 8.94
CA ALA A 142 -17.32 -1.53 8.49
C ALA A 142 -16.75 -2.76 9.18
N LEU A 143 -16.92 -2.87 10.50
CA LEU A 143 -16.51 -4.06 11.26
C LEU A 143 -17.31 -5.32 10.84
N ALA A 144 -18.61 -5.18 10.62
CA ALA A 144 -19.44 -6.29 10.13
C ALA A 144 -19.00 -6.74 8.73
N PHE A 145 -18.68 -5.79 7.85
CA PHE A 145 -18.11 -6.06 6.53
C PHE A 145 -16.81 -6.86 6.64
N MET A 146 -15.85 -6.40 7.45
CA MET A 146 -14.57 -7.10 7.62
C MET A 146 -14.74 -8.53 8.12
N ARG A 147 -15.57 -8.74 9.15
CA ARG A 147 -15.86 -10.07 9.71
C ARG A 147 -16.54 -11.02 8.73
N GLY A 148 -17.22 -10.49 7.71
CA GLY A 148 -17.84 -11.27 6.64
C GLY A 148 -16.86 -11.76 5.57
N LEU A 149 -15.64 -11.24 5.52
CA LEU A 149 -14.63 -11.62 4.53
C LEU A 149 -14.04 -13.00 4.87
N LYS A 150 -13.93 -13.86 3.85
CA LYS A 150 -13.37 -15.22 4.02
C LYS A 150 -11.96 -15.39 3.49
N MET A 151 -11.54 -14.55 2.57
CA MET A 151 -10.26 -14.68 1.84
C MET A 151 -9.29 -13.55 2.12
N ILE A 152 -9.72 -12.52 2.81
CA ILE A 152 -8.93 -11.34 3.13
C ILE A 152 -8.74 -11.31 4.63
N TYR A 153 -7.49 -11.28 5.08
CA TYR A 153 -7.17 -11.28 6.51
C TYR A 153 -7.31 -9.89 7.11
N GLU A 154 -7.90 -9.83 8.31
CA GLU A 154 -7.88 -8.61 9.11
C GLU A 154 -6.48 -8.44 9.71
N ALA A 155 -5.73 -7.51 9.16
CA ALA A 155 -4.38 -7.19 9.64
C ALA A 155 -3.95 -5.79 9.14
N THR A 156 -3.08 -5.17 9.92
CA THR A 156 -2.31 -4.01 9.50
C THR A 156 -1.25 -4.43 8.48
N SER A 157 -0.50 -3.46 7.95
CA SER A 157 0.50 -3.69 6.90
C SER A 157 -0.08 -3.64 5.49
N LEU A 158 0.74 -3.93 4.49
CA LEU A 158 0.38 -3.87 3.08
C LEU A 158 1.49 -4.43 2.18
N GLY A 159 1.18 -4.67 0.93
CA GLY A 159 2.19 -4.91 -0.11
C GLY A 159 2.72 -6.33 -0.20
N GLY A 160 2.15 -7.26 0.56
CA GLY A 160 2.37 -8.69 0.42
C GLY A 160 1.63 -9.29 -0.78
N VAL A 161 1.84 -10.58 -1.01
CA VAL A 161 1.11 -11.36 -2.03
C VAL A 161 -0.32 -11.66 -1.59
N GLU A 162 -0.60 -11.64 -0.30
CA GLU A 162 -1.90 -11.78 0.33
C GLU A 162 -2.71 -10.46 0.28
N SER A 163 -4.03 -10.58 0.42
CA SER A 163 -4.89 -9.41 0.61
C SER A 163 -5.18 -9.19 2.08
N LEU A 164 -5.08 -7.93 2.52
CA LEU A 164 -5.31 -7.52 3.90
C LEU A 164 -6.39 -6.44 3.96
N VAL A 165 -7.09 -6.37 5.09
CA VAL A 165 -8.10 -5.34 5.37
C VAL A 165 -7.94 -4.83 6.80
N GLU A 166 -8.16 -3.54 6.98
CA GLU A 166 -8.25 -2.93 8.32
C GLU A 166 -9.23 -1.77 8.35
N CYS A 167 -9.75 -1.47 9.53
CA CYS A 167 -10.37 -0.19 9.85
C CYS A 167 -9.34 0.66 10.60
N PRO A 168 -8.81 1.74 10.00
CA PRO A 168 -7.75 2.54 10.60
C PRO A 168 -8.10 3.13 11.97
N PHE A 169 -9.38 3.37 12.25
CA PHE A 169 -9.84 3.95 13.51
C PHE A 169 -9.58 3.03 14.73
N ASN A 170 -9.61 1.71 14.54
CA ASN A 170 -9.36 0.73 15.61
C ASN A 170 -8.01 0.00 15.47
N SER A 171 -7.15 0.43 14.57
CA SER A 171 -5.86 -0.19 14.30
C SER A 171 -4.75 0.86 14.13
N SER A 172 -4.32 1.12 12.93
CA SER A 172 -3.15 1.95 12.62
C SER A 172 -3.27 3.43 13.04
N HIS A 173 -4.49 3.97 13.18
CA HIS A 173 -4.75 5.37 13.51
C HIS A 173 -5.51 5.55 14.83
N MET A 174 -5.59 4.52 15.66
CA MET A 174 -6.31 4.54 16.93
C MET A 174 -5.82 5.64 17.90
N MET A 175 -4.52 5.94 17.89
CA MET A 175 -3.92 6.96 18.77
C MET A 175 -4.03 8.39 18.21
N ILE A 176 -4.54 8.57 17.01
CA ILE A 176 -4.71 9.91 16.41
C ILE A 176 -6.06 10.48 16.86
N PRO A 177 -6.12 11.75 17.33
CA PRO A 177 -7.37 12.41 17.69
C PRO A 177 -8.41 12.35 16.57
N GLU A 178 -9.67 12.23 16.93
CA GLU A 178 -10.78 12.01 16.01
C GLU A 178 -10.94 13.14 14.99
N ASP A 179 -10.84 14.38 15.45
CA ASP A 179 -10.89 15.58 14.60
C ASP A 179 -9.79 15.59 13.52
N VAL A 180 -8.58 15.17 13.91
CA VAL A 180 -7.43 15.04 12.97
C VAL A 180 -7.67 13.91 11.96
N ARG A 181 -8.22 12.77 12.42
CA ARG A 181 -8.59 11.68 11.51
C ARG A 181 -9.64 12.12 10.50
N TYR A 182 -10.67 12.82 10.94
CA TYR A 182 -11.74 13.30 10.05
C TYR A 182 -11.23 14.34 9.05
N ALA A 183 -10.37 15.26 9.49
CA ALA A 183 -9.71 16.21 8.61
C ALA A 183 -8.84 15.53 7.54
N ALA A 184 -8.27 14.36 7.85
CA ALA A 184 -7.53 13.51 6.91
C ALA A 184 -8.44 12.62 6.04
N GLY A 185 -9.77 12.70 6.17
CA GLY A 185 -10.73 11.91 5.41
C GLY A 185 -10.99 10.50 5.94
N LEU A 186 -10.46 10.16 7.12
CA LEU A 186 -10.71 8.90 7.82
C LEU A 186 -12.01 9.03 8.65
N VAL A 187 -13.11 9.10 7.96
CA VAL A 187 -14.46 9.24 8.53
C VAL A 187 -14.98 7.90 9.07
N PRO A 188 -16.06 7.90 9.91
CA PRO A 188 -16.70 6.65 10.34
C PRO A 188 -17.07 5.75 9.15
N GLY A 189 -16.81 4.45 9.28
CA GLY A 189 -17.02 3.49 8.21
C GLY A 189 -15.86 3.36 7.21
N TYR A 190 -14.75 4.06 7.43
CA TYR A 190 -13.59 3.97 6.54
C TYR A 190 -12.87 2.64 6.69
N VAL A 191 -12.68 1.97 5.57
CA VAL A 191 -11.96 0.70 5.44
C VAL A 191 -10.77 0.89 4.50
N ARG A 192 -9.63 0.32 4.84
CA ARG A 192 -8.44 0.23 3.98
C ARG A 192 -8.16 -1.21 3.60
N MET A 193 -7.96 -1.47 2.32
CA MET A 193 -7.53 -2.76 1.80
C MET A 193 -6.17 -2.66 1.14
N SER A 194 -5.32 -3.66 1.37
CA SER A 194 -4.12 -3.95 0.59
C SER A 194 -4.39 -5.18 -0.25
N ILE A 195 -4.40 -5.01 -1.55
CA ILE A 195 -4.77 -6.06 -2.50
C ILE A 195 -3.56 -6.88 -2.89
N GLY A 196 -3.70 -8.19 -2.84
CA GLY A 196 -2.69 -9.16 -3.26
C GLY A 196 -2.86 -9.65 -4.70
N ILE A 197 -2.15 -10.74 -5.02
CA ILE A 197 -2.12 -11.28 -6.38
C ILE A 197 -3.31 -12.20 -6.71
N CYS A 198 -4.02 -12.72 -5.71
CA CYS A 198 -5.01 -13.81 -5.86
C CYS A 198 -6.47 -13.41 -5.64
N LEU A 199 -6.81 -12.11 -5.57
CA LEU A 199 -8.13 -11.67 -5.10
C LEU A 199 -9.31 -12.01 -6.03
N LEU A 200 -9.12 -12.04 -7.35
CA LEU A 200 -10.23 -12.12 -8.29
C LEU A 200 -10.54 -13.54 -8.83
N TYR A 201 -9.65 -14.49 -8.62
CA TYR A 201 -9.72 -15.82 -9.26
C TYR A 201 -9.33 -16.99 -8.35
N THR A 202 -9.51 -16.86 -7.05
CA THR A 202 -9.15 -17.98 -6.18
C THR A 202 -10.21 -19.07 -6.14
N SER A 203 -9.87 -20.22 -6.70
CA SER A 203 -10.18 -21.50 -6.07
C SER A 203 -9.58 -21.49 -4.67
N PRO A 204 -10.26 -22.02 -3.63
CA PRO A 204 -9.64 -22.23 -2.35
C PRO A 204 -8.36 -23.03 -2.54
N SER A 205 -7.27 -22.54 -1.94
CA SER A 205 -6.03 -23.29 -1.91
C SER A 205 -6.28 -24.63 -1.23
N PRO A 206 -5.67 -25.74 -1.71
CA PRO A 206 -5.75 -27.03 -1.01
C PRO A 206 -5.20 -26.98 0.43
N ARG A 207 -4.64 -25.84 0.86
CA ARG A 207 -4.12 -25.59 2.21
C ARG A 207 -5.08 -24.78 3.08
N ASP A 208 -6.18 -24.27 2.51
CA ASP A 208 -7.21 -23.60 3.30
C ASP A 208 -8.13 -24.69 3.87
N PRO A 209 -8.29 -24.78 5.20
CA PRO A 209 -9.11 -25.80 5.85
C PRO A 209 -10.61 -25.64 5.52
#